data_10e5518fc118f7524993dee01df3886a
#
_entry.id   10e5518fc118f7524993dee01df3886a
#
_cell.length_a   1.000
_cell.length_b   1.000
_cell.length_c   1.000
_cell.angle_alpha   90.00
_cell.angle_beta   90.00
_cell.angle_gamma   90.00
#
_symmetry.space_group_name_H-M   'P 1'
#
loop_
_entity.id
_entity.type
_entity.pdbx_description
1 polymer ?
#
loop_
_entity_poly.entity_id
_entity_poly.type
_entity_poly.pdbx_seq_one_letter_code
_entity_poly.pdbx_strand_id
1 'polypeptide(L)'
;MCGKPQRRQRVVSRKKQGSSASRALAVDRNRAEPLHAQVAADLMQRVASGLWPVGTALPSEAGLCEQFGVARSVVRQALGQMAAAGLIQRDAGRPAVVCAPRPHRRMVQRSTGLYEQFEHIGLALQTRILTFERRPAPAEVEAFFGTDDVLFLERVRSVGGARIAYVHTWLPRARLPGLTAAELENASLHRVLAERFGIHPGGGRHHIRAVAADEPLAQALQVAVNSPLLMLQGEGRDTDDAPLEWFTTWHHPDKLAFEVDVSRDGESLARRVESDRLPAAGSTPKKRPAAQVDRRQELERIDAMAAALAQAIAKLKQGAAS
;
A
#
# COMPACT_ATOMS: atom_id res chain seq x y z
N MET A 1 -18.31 20.78 -82.06
CA MET A 1 -17.28 19.82 -82.54
C MET A 1 -16.09 19.93 -81.62
N CYS A 2 -15.67 18.77 -81.09
CA CYS A 2 -14.34 18.45 -80.61
C CYS A 2 -13.76 19.37 -79.51
N GLY A 3 -13.23 18.94 -78.40
CA GLY A 3 -12.83 17.61 -77.96
C GLY A 3 -12.03 17.88 -76.66
N LYS A 4 -12.33 17.14 -75.59
CA LYS A 4 -11.50 17.20 -74.38
C LYS A 4 -10.10 16.64 -74.55
N PRO A 5 -9.12 17.03 -73.71
CA PRO A 5 -8.43 15.96 -73.06
C PRO A 5 -8.39 16.10 -71.48
N GLN A 6 -8.53 14.97 -70.89
CA GLN A 6 -8.42 14.67 -69.43
C GLN A 6 -7.01 14.97 -68.93
N ARG A 7 -6.93 15.73 -67.82
CA ARG A 7 -5.72 15.83 -67.00
C ARG A 7 -5.73 14.75 -65.93
N ARG A 8 -4.82 13.78 -66.05
CA ARG A 8 -4.53 12.77 -65.02
C ARG A 8 -4.01 13.47 -63.76
N GLN A 9 -4.74 13.34 -62.65
CA GLN A 9 -4.24 13.71 -61.34
C GLN A 9 -3.19 12.69 -60.91
N ARG A 10 -1.98 13.14 -60.68
CA ARG A 10 -0.90 12.42 -59.99
C ARG A 10 -1.30 12.26 -58.55
N VAL A 11 -1.46 11.01 -58.09
CA VAL A 11 -1.54 10.63 -56.68
C VAL A 11 -0.16 10.87 -56.08
N VAL A 12 -0.05 11.90 -55.26
CA VAL A 12 1.15 12.16 -54.45
C VAL A 12 1.07 11.25 -53.24
N SER A 13 1.91 10.24 -53.22
CA SER A 13 2.15 9.38 -52.04
C SER A 13 2.51 10.23 -50.84
N ARG A 14 1.64 10.29 -49.86
CA ARG A 14 1.95 10.83 -48.52
C ARG A 14 2.98 9.92 -47.87
N LYS A 15 4.22 10.36 -47.86
CA LYS A 15 5.30 9.83 -47.02
C LYS A 15 4.79 9.82 -45.57
N LYS A 16 4.76 8.65 -44.94
CA LYS A 16 4.63 8.50 -43.51
C LYS A 16 5.71 9.32 -42.84
N GLN A 17 5.30 10.39 -42.17
CA GLN A 17 6.18 11.09 -41.24
C GLN A 17 6.47 10.15 -40.09
N GLY A 18 7.72 9.75 -39.99
CA GLY A 18 8.24 8.90 -38.96
C GLY A 18 8.24 9.59 -37.62
N SER A 19 7.80 8.81 -36.67
CA SER A 19 8.37 8.63 -35.37
C SER A 19 9.16 9.80 -34.78
N SER A 20 8.51 10.60 -33.98
CA SER A 20 9.15 11.44 -32.96
C SER A 20 9.92 10.58 -31.98
N ALA A 21 11.23 10.71 -32.01
CA ALA A 21 12.25 10.47 -30.98
C ALA A 21 11.85 9.59 -29.79
N SER A 22 12.12 8.31 -29.90
CA SER A 22 12.38 7.43 -28.76
C SER A 22 13.67 7.92 -28.08
N ARG A 23 13.54 8.74 -27.03
CA ARG A 23 14.64 9.04 -26.13
C ARG A 23 14.92 7.74 -25.37
N ALA A 24 16.02 7.07 -25.70
CA ALA A 24 16.49 5.90 -24.99
C ALA A 24 16.62 6.27 -23.49
N LEU A 25 15.80 5.67 -22.64
CA LEU A 25 15.83 5.89 -21.21
C LEU A 25 16.92 4.99 -20.66
N ALA A 26 18.02 5.61 -20.27
CA ALA A 26 19.15 4.91 -19.70
C ALA A 26 18.80 4.47 -18.29
N VAL A 27 18.64 3.16 -18.11
CA VAL A 27 18.66 2.52 -16.78
C VAL A 27 20.07 2.65 -16.23
N ASP A 28 20.22 3.24 -15.06
CA ASP A 28 21.52 3.45 -14.43
C ASP A 28 21.92 2.20 -13.66
N ARG A 29 22.91 1.46 -14.18
CA ARG A 29 23.43 0.22 -13.56
C ARG A 29 24.26 0.46 -12.31
N ASN A 30 24.65 1.71 -12.03
CA ASN A 30 25.47 2.09 -10.88
C ASN A 30 24.62 2.52 -9.68
N ARG A 31 23.30 2.65 -9.86
CA ARG A 31 22.39 2.93 -8.73
C ARG A 31 22.23 1.71 -7.84
N ALA A 32 22.10 1.96 -6.54
CA ALA A 32 21.75 0.91 -5.56
C ALA A 32 20.36 0.28 -5.81
N GLU A 33 19.48 0.99 -6.54
CA GLU A 33 18.15 0.55 -6.90
C GLU A 33 18.20 -0.56 -7.96
N PRO A 34 17.53 -1.71 -7.76
CA PRO A 34 17.51 -2.80 -8.73
C PRO A 34 16.99 -2.38 -10.10
N LEU A 35 17.54 -2.91 -11.18
CA LEU A 35 17.18 -2.53 -12.56
C LEU A 35 15.68 -2.68 -12.86
N HIS A 36 15.04 -3.72 -12.33
CA HIS A 36 13.60 -3.92 -12.53
C HIS A 36 12.76 -2.85 -11.83
N ALA A 37 13.21 -2.32 -10.71
CA ALA A 37 12.52 -1.23 -10.00
C ALA A 37 12.63 0.08 -10.78
N GLN A 38 13.80 0.39 -11.34
CA GLN A 38 14.00 1.56 -12.20
C GLN A 38 13.14 1.48 -13.46
N VAL A 39 13.07 0.32 -14.12
CA VAL A 39 12.20 0.10 -15.29
C VAL A 39 10.74 0.26 -14.89
N ALA A 40 10.31 -0.34 -13.78
CA ALA A 40 8.94 -0.22 -13.30
C ALA A 40 8.56 1.23 -13.00
N ALA A 41 9.45 1.98 -12.33
CA ALA A 41 9.23 3.40 -12.01
C ALA A 41 9.03 4.26 -13.28
N ASP A 42 9.86 4.07 -14.32
CA ASP A 42 9.71 4.77 -15.59
C ASP A 42 8.38 4.44 -16.28
N LEU A 43 8.06 3.14 -16.37
CA LEU A 43 6.82 2.70 -16.99
C LEU A 43 5.58 3.25 -16.23
N MET A 44 5.61 3.24 -14.89
CA MET A 44 4.57 3.82 -14.04
C MET A 44 4.44 5.33 -14.26
N GLN A 45 5.55 6.04 -14.40
CA GLN A 45 5.55 7.48 -14.68
C GLN A 45 4.89 7.79 -16.04
N ARG A 46 5.12 6.98 -17.07
CA ARG A 46 4.48 7.13 -18.40
C ARG A 46 2.97 6.93 -18.33
N VAL A 47 2.50 5.98 -17.52
CA VAL A 47 1.07 5.80 -17.26
C VAL A 47 0.51 6.99 -16.48
N ALA A 48 1.19 7.43 -15.44
CA ALA A 48 0.75 8.54 -14.58
C ALA A 48 0.72 9.89 -15.33
N SER A 49 1.67 10.12 -16.25
CA SER A 49 1.71 11.33 -17.09
C SER A 49 0.70 11.33 -18.22
N GLY A 50 -0.07 10.24 -18.40
CA GLY A 50 -1.03 10.09 -19.49
C GLY A 50 -0.39 9.79 -20.85
N LEU A 51 0.92 9.58 -20.92
CA LEU A 51 1.61 9.19 -22.18
C LEU A 51 1.07 7.85 -22.70
N TRP A 52 0.66 6.97 -21.77
CA TRP A 52 -0.07 5.75 -22.08
C TRP A 52 -1.44 5.78 -21.38
N PRO A 53 -2.49 6.26 -22.09
CA PRO A 53 -3.85 6.27 -21.56
C PRO A 53 -4.37 4.85 -21.25
N VAL A 54 -5.37 4.78 -20.40
CA VAL A 54 -6.11 3.54 -20.11
C VAL A 54 -6.59 2.88 -21.42
N GLY A 55 -6.41 1.58 -21.53
CA GLY A 55 -6.69 0.81 -22.75
C GLY A 55 -5.53 0.73 -23.74
N THR A 56 -4.43 1.47 -23.51
CA THR A 56 -3.24 1.40 -24.37
C THR A 56 -2.50 0.08 -24.16
N ALA A 57 -2.18 -0.61 -25.24
CA ALA A 57 -1.29 -1.77 -25.20
C ALA A 57 0.18 -1.31 -25.05
N LEU A 58 0.88 -1.88 -24.10
CA LEU A 58 2.31 -1.64 -23.90
C LEU A 58 3.11 -2.28 -25.03
N PRO A 59 4.35 -1.79 -25.30
CA PRO A 59 5.29 -2.48 -26.16
C PRO A 59 5.50 -3.93 -25.68
N SER A 60 5.84 -4.83 -26.61
CA SER A 60 6.15 -6.21 -26.27
C SER A 60 7.32 -6.32 -25.29
N GLU A 61 7.42 -7.43 -24.56
CA GLU A 61 8.57 -7.68 -23.65
C GLU A 61 9.91 -7.51 -24.40
N ALA A 62 9.98 -7.98 -25.67
CA ALA A 62 11.17 -7.82 -26.52
C ALA A 62 11.46 -6.34 -26.84
N GLY A 63 10.42 -5.58 -27.20
CA GLY A 63 10.56 -4.13 -27.47
C GLY A 63 10.97 -3.34 -26.24
N LEU A 64 10.48 -3.72 -25.06
CA LEU A 64 10.91 -3.11 -23.80
C LEU A 64 12.36 -3.49 -23.45
N CYS A 65 12.77 -4.74 -23.69
CA CYS A 65 14.18 -5.14 -23.52
C CYS A 65 15.11 -4.30 -24.38
N GLU A 66 14.76 -4.08 -25.65
CA GLU A 66 15.51 -3.25 -26.56
C GLU A 66 15.54 -1.78 -26.13
N GLN A 67 14.37 -1.25 -25.72
CA GLN A 67 14.23 0.15 -25.32
C GLN A 67 15.04 0.49 -24.05
N PHE A 68 15.07 -0.39 -23.08
CA PHE A 68 15.77 -0.18 -21.79
C PHE A 68 17.17 -0.80 -21.76
N GLY A 69 17.57 -1.58 -22.75
CA GLY A 69 18.86 -2.28 -22.77
C GLY A 69 19.04 -3.28 -21.64
N VAL A 70 17.95 -3.97 -21.22
CA VAL A 70 17.94 -4.88 -20.08
C VAL A 70 17.50 -6.28 -20.47
N ALA A 71 17.83 -7.26 -19.61
CA ALA A 71 17.45 -8.66 -19.81
C ALA A 71 15.91 -8.84 -19.69
N ARG A 72 15.39 -9.87 -20.35
CA ARG A 72 13.95 -10.20 -20.34
C ARG A 72 13.38 -10.45 -18.95
N SER A 73 14.19 -11.05 -18.05
CA SER A 73 13.83 -11.27 -16.65
C SER A 73 13.52 -9.96 -15.92
N VAL A 74 14.34 -8.92 -16.17
CA VAL A 74 14.18 -7.58 -15.59
C VAL A 74 12.85 -6.94 -16.06
N VAL A 75 12.55 -6.99 -17.36
CA VAL A 75 11.30 -6.50 -17.92
C VAL A 75 10.11 -7.26 -17.35
N ARG A 76 10.18 -8.59 -17.28
CA ARG A 76 9.09 -9.42 -16.73
C ARG A 76 8.81 -9.09 -15.26
N GLN A 77 9.85 -8.84 -14.48
CA GLN A 77 9.73 -8.47 -13.07
C GLN A 77 9.13 -7.05 -12.94
N ALA A 78 9.57 -6.09 -13.75
CA ALA A 78 8.99 -4.75 -13.78
C ALA A 78 7.49 -4.76 -14.16
N LEU A 79 7.12 -5.49 -15.22
CA LEU A 79 5.72 -5.67 -15.61
C LEU A 79 4.92 -6.44 -14.56
N GLY A 80 5.55 -7.36 -13.82
CA GLY A 80 4.95 -8.03 -12.67
C GLY A 80 4.58 -7.06 -11.56
N GLN A 81 5.46 -6.12 -11.24
CA GLN A 81 5.21 -5.05 -10.27
C GLN A 81 4.06 -4.14 -10.71
N MET A 82 4.03 -3.72 -11.99
CA MET A 82 2.92 -2.92 -12.52
C MET A 82 1.58 -3.65 -12.48
N ALA A 83 1.57 -4.95 -12.75
CA ALA A 83 0.36 -5.78 -12.68
C ALA A 83 -0.11 -5.94 -11.23
N ALA A 84 0.82 -6.18 -10.28
CA ALA A 84 0.53 -6.22 -8.85
C ALA A 84 -0.04 -4.88 -8.34
N ALA A 85 0.47 -3.76 -8.88
CA ALA A 85 -0.07 -2.42 -8.62
C ALA A 85 -1.42 -2.14 -9.33
N GLY A 86 -1.94 -3.08 -10.13
CA GLY A 86 -3.19 -2.92 -10.85
C GLY A 86 -3.15 -1.89 -11.99
N LEU A 87 -1.95 -1.46 -12.41
CA LEU A 87 -1.77 -0.48 -13.47
C LEU A 87 -1.87 -1.07 -14.88
N ILE A 88 -1.61 -2.37 -15.00
CA ILE A 88 -1.72 -3.11 -16.27
C ILE A 88 -2.40 -4.46 -16.05
N GLN A 89 -3.10 -4.93 -17.08
CA GLN A 89 -3.57 -6.31 -17.19
C GLN A 89 -2.63 -7.10 -18.10
N ARG A 90 -2.26 -8.31 -17.68
CA ARG A 90 -1.42 -9.23 -18.44
C ARG A 90 -2.18 -10.52 -18.72
N ASP A 91 -2.44 -10.79 -19.98
CA ASP A 91 -2.98 -12.06 -20.43
C ASP A 91 -1.88 -12.86 -21.14
N ALA A 92 -1.88 -14.18 -20.96
CA ALA A 92 -0.90 -15.04 -21.62
C ALA A 92 -0.96 -14.88 -23.14
N GLY A 93 0.20 -14.61 -23.76
CA GLY A 93 0.31 -14.44 -25.22
C GLY A 93 -0.20 -13.12 -25.79
N ARG A 94 -0.61 -12.18 -24.96
CA ARG A 94 -1.06 -10.83 -25.37
C ARG A 94 -0.17 -9.73 -24.80
N PRO A 95 -0.04 -8.58 -25.49
CA PRO A 95 0.59 -7.40 -24.90
C PRO A 95 -0.13 -6.99 -23.61
N ALA A 96 0.63 -6.52 -22.63
CA ALA A 96 0.04 -5.93 -21.44
C ALA A 96 -0.73 -4.65 -21.80
N VAL A 97 -1.88 -4.42 -21.17
CA VAL A 97 -2.75 -3.28 -21.44
C VAL A 97 -2.85 -2.42 -20.18
N VAL A 98 -2.75 -1.09 -20.34
CA VAL A 98 -2.94 -0.13 -19.25
C VAL A 98 -4.37 -0.21 -18.75
N CYS A 99 -4.54 -0.48 -17.45
CA CYS A 99 -5.83 -0.49 -16.79
C CYS A 99 -6.15 0.86 -16.15
N ALA A 100 -7.42 1.13 -15.92
CA ALA A 100 -7.80 2.18 -14.98
C ALA A 100 -7.15 1.87 -13.63
N PRO A 101 -6.48 2.86 -13.00
CA PRO A 101 -5.88 2.64 -11.69
C PRO A 101 -6.92 2.08 -10.72
N ARG A 102 -6.68 0.88 -10.24
CA ARG A 102 -7.51 0.36 -9.14
C ARG A 102 -7.01 1.03 -7.86
N PRO A 103 -7.91 1.46 -6.99
CA PRO A 103 -7.50 1.97 -5.69
C PRO A 103 -6.63 0.95 -4.96
N HIS A 104 -5.53 1.39 -4.36
CA HIS A 104 -4.75 0.55 -3.47
C HIS A 104 -5.64 0.11 -2.30
N ARG A 105 -5.55 -1.15 -1.90
CA ARG A 105 -6.35 -1.69 -0.81
C ARG A 105 -5.62 -1.48 0.51
N ARG A 106 -6.31 -0.90 1.49
CA ARG A 106 -5.84 -0.77 2.86
C ARG A 106 -6.67 -1.66 3.78
N MET A 107 -6.01 -2.59 4.45
CA MET A 107 -6.65 -3.41 5.48
C MET A 107 -6.67 -2.65 6.79
N VAL A 108 -7.85 -2.27 7.26
CA VAL A 108 -8.04 -1.45 8.46
C VAL A 108 -7.90 -2.26 9.74
N GLN A 109 -8.14 -3.56 9.65
CA GLN A 109 -8.14 -4.50 10.78
C GLN A 109 -6.74 -4.93 11.23
N ARG A 110 -5.68 -4.54 10.51
CA ARG A 110 -4.30 -4.85 10.87
C ARG A 110 -3.69 -3.68 11.63
N SER A 111 -2.99 -3.96 12.72
CA SER A 111 -2.15 -3.01 13.44
C SER A 111 -0.93 -2.56 12.63
N THR A 112 -0.67 -3.19 11.49
CA THR A 112 0.40 -2.79 10.56
C THR A 112 0.07 -1.47 9.89
N GLY A 113 1.01 -0.53 9.93
CA GLY A 113 0.89 0.78 9.28
C GLY A 113 0.75 0.68 7.76
N LEU A 114 0.37 1.79 7.14
CA LEU A 114 0.24 1.87 5.69
C LEU A 114 1.57 1.56 4.97
N TYR A 115 2.71 1.91 5.58
CA TYR A 115 4.04 1.69 5.01
C TYR A 115 4.32 0.21 4.81
N GLU A 116 4.13 -0.60 5.84
CA GLU A 116 4.35 -2.05 5.80
C GLU A 116 3.38 -2.75 4.85
N GLN A 117 2.13 -2.27 4.77
CA GLN A 117 1.14 -2.83 3.85
C GLN A 117 1.58 -2.65 2.38
N PHE A 118 2.14 -1.49 2.03
CA PHE A 118 2.66 -1.23 0.68
C PHE A 118 3.97 -1.98 0.41
N GLU A 119 4.88 -2.03 1.37
CA GLU A 119 6.12 -2.81 1.27
C GLU A 119 5.82 -4.31 1.02
N HIS A 120 4.82 -4.86 1.70
CA HIS A 120 4.41 -6.26 1.55
C HIS A 120 3.92 -6.60 0.12
N ILE A 121 3.31 -5.66 -0.57
CA ILE A 121 2.88 -5.83 -1.97
C ILE A 121 3.95 -5.37 -2.98
N GLY A 122 5.16 -5.06 -2.50
CA GLY A 122 6.29 -4.66 -3.34
C GLY A 122 6.21 -3.25 -3.91
N LEU A 123 5.39 -2.38 -3.33
CA LEU A 123 5.28 -0.97 -3.71
C LEU A 123 6.03 -0.08 -2.72
N ALA A 124 6.88 0.79 -3.26
CA ALA A 124 7.56 1.80 -2.47
C ALA A 124 6.60 2.93 -2.08
N LEU A 125 6.28 3.04 -0.80
CA LEU A 125 5.54 4.16 -0.25
C LEU A 125 6.52 5.27 0.12
N GLN A 126 6.51 6.35 -0.64
CA GLN A 126 7.25 7.56 -0.32
C GLN A 126 6.51 8.34 0.77
N THR A 127 7.24 8.78 1.77
CA THR A 127 6.70 9.61 2.87
C THR A 127 7.51 10.88 2.95
N ARG A 128 6.87 12.03 2.73
CA ARG A 128 7.46 13.35 2.91
C ARG A 128 6.93 14.00 4.17
N ILE A 129 7.83 14.44 5.04
CA ILE A 129 7.50 15.20 6.24
C ILE A 129 7.26 16.66 5.83
N LEU A 130 6.12 17.21 6.21
CA LEU A 130 5.79 18.62 6.01
C LEU A 130 6.07 19.43 7.27
N THR A 131 5.68 18.89 8.43
CA THR A 131 5.83 19.52 9.74
C THR A 131 6.21 18.46 10.76
N PHE A 132 7.18 18.76 11.62
CA PHE A 132 7.50 17.96 12.80
C PHE A 132 7.94 18.91 13.91
N GLU A 133 7.06 19.13 14.88
CA GLU A 133 7.30 20.13 15.93
C GLU A 133 6.55 19.79 17.22
N ARG A 134 6.97 20.39 18.32
CA ARG A 134 6.18 20.47 19.55
C ARG A 134 5.03 21.47 19.32
N ARG A 135 3.81 21.02 19.57
CA ARG A 135 2.61 21.84 19.42
C ARG A 135 1.63 21.50 20.55
N PRO A 136 0.89 22.47 21.13
CA PRO A 136 -0.17 22.19 22.07
C PRO A 136 -1.19 21.20 21.49
N ALA A 137 -1.57 20.21 22.28
CA ALA A 137 -2.53 19.19 21.86
C ALA A 137 -3.95 19.77 21.79
N PRO A 138 -4.77 19.37 20.80
CA PRO A 138 -6.22 19.50 20.92
C PRO A 138 -6.76 18.75 22.14
N ALA A 139 -7.87 19.19 22.70
CA ALA A 139 -8.44 18.62 23.95
C ALA A 139 -8.64 17.10 23.92
N GLU A 140 -9.08 16.57 22.77
CA GLU A 140 -9.25 15.09 22.61
C GLU A 140 -7.89 14.35 22.64
N VAL A 141 -6.85 14.94 22.07
CA VAL A 141 -5.50 14.38 22.04
C VAL A 141 -4.86 14.45 23.41
N GLU A 142 -5.02 15.60 24.09
CA GLU A 142 -4.58 15.77 25.48
C GLU A 142 -5.27 14.77 26.42
N ALA A 143 -6.58 14.60 26.29
CA ALA A 143 -7.33 13.62 27.07
C ALA A 143 -6.85 12.17 26.85
N PHE A 144 -6.44 11.83 25.62
CA PHE A 144 -5.93 10.51 25.30
C PHE A 144 -4.53 10.26 25.88
N PHE A 145 -3.61 11.23 25.78
CA PHE A 145 -2.25 11.09 26.28
C PHE A 145 -2.11 11.41 27.78
N GLY A 146 -3.07 12.13 28.37
CA GLY A 146 -2.98 12.67 29.73
C GLY A 146 -1.98 13.81 29.86
N THR A 147 -1.56 14.43 28.74
CA THR A 147 -0.59 15.53 28.69
C THR A 147 -0.74 16.32 27.39
N ASP A 148 -0.39 17.62 27.43
CA ASP A 148 -0.27 18.50 26.27
C ASP A 148 1.15 18.50 25.65
N ASP A 149 2.11 17.79 26.30
CA ASP A 149 3.50 17.71 25.84
C ASP A 149 3.65 16.65 24.74
N VAL A 150 3.24 17.01 23.53
CA VAL A 150 3.19 16.14 22.35
C VAL A 150 3.97 16.71 21.19
N LEU A 151 4.37 15.82 20.29
CA LEU A 151 4.92 16.13 18.97
C LEU A 151 3.83 16.00 17.92
N PHE A 152 3.71 17.02 17.08
CA PHE A 152 2.85 17.01 15.90
C PHE A 152 3.68 16.64 14.67
N LEU A 153 3.21 15.68 13.91
CA LEU A 153 3.84 15.17 12.70
C LEU A 153 2.84 15.21 11.54
N GLU A 154 3.17 15.98 10.52
CA GLU A 154 2.38 16.13 9.31
C GLU A 154 3.13 15.54 8.12
N ARG A 155 2.44 14.68 7.33
CA ARG A 155 3.05 13.92 6.25
C ARG A 155 2.16 13.82 5.03
N VAL A 156 2.80 13.83 3.85
CA VAL A 156 2.17 13.38 2.60
C VAL A 156 2.79 12.05 2.18
N ARG A 157 1.95 11.10 1.80
CA ARG A 157 2.36 9.79 1.31
C ARG A 157 2.02 9.62 -0.16
N SER A 158 2.95 9.09 -0.93
CA SER A 158 2.85 8.94 -2.38
C SER A 158 3.34 7.57 -2.85
N VAL A 159 2.77 7.09 -3.95
CA VAL A 159 3.22 5.89 -4.67
C VAL A 159 3.38 6.25 -6.13
N GLY A 160 4.56 5.99 -6.70
CA GLY A 160 4.85 6.37 -8.10
C GLY A 160 4.65 7.86 -8.39
N GLY A 161 4.91 8.74 -7.42
CA GLY A 161 4.69 10.19 -7.53
C GLY A 161 3.25 10.66 -7.31
N ALA A 162 2.28 9.75 -7.22
CA ALA A 162 0.88 10.08 -6.98
C ALA A 162 0.59 10.15 -5.48
N ARG A 163 0.04 11.25 -4.99
CA ARG A 163 -0.37 11.41 -3.58
C ARG A 163 -1.55 10.50 -3.26
N ILE A 164 -1.42 9.69 -2.22
CA ILE A 164 -2.45 8.71 -1.83
C ILE A 164 -3.04 8.99 -0.46
N ALA A 165 -2.27 9.63 0.43
CA ALA A 165 -2.73 9.97 1.78
C ALA A 165 -2.02 11.21 2.32
N TYR A 166 -2.77 11.97 3.11
CA TYR A 166 -2.30 13.08 3.94
C TYR A 166 -2.56 12.72 5.40
N VAL A 167 -1.55 12.89 6.26
CA VAL A 167 -1.57 12.31 7.60
C VAL A 167 -1.12 13.31 8.64
N HIS A 168 -1.93 13.51 9.67
CA HIS A 168 -1.56 14.14 10.92
C HIS A 168 -1.38 13.06 12.00
N THR A 169 -0.31 13.15 12.77
CA THR A 169 -0.06 12.23 13.89
C THR A 169 0.43 13.02 15.08
N TRP A 170 -0.12 12.73 16.23
CA TRP A 170 0.33 13.23 17.52
C TRP A 170 1.03 12.11 18.26
N LEU A 171 2.16 12.43 18.91
CA LEU A 171 3.01 11.46 19.57
C LEU A 171 3.41 11.97 20.97
N PRO A 172 3.50 11.11 21.99
CA PRO A 172 3.90 11.51 23.35
C PRO A 172 5.40 11.84 23.39
N ARG A 173 5.76 13.12 23.45
CA ARG A 173 7.14 13.60 23.35
C ARG A 173 8.07 12.99 24.40
N ALA A 174 7.59 12.83 25.61
CA ALA A 174 8.38 12.30 26.72
C ALA A 174 8.90 10.88 26.48
N ARG A 175 8.18 10.09 25.65
CA ARG A 175 8.56 8.70 25.32
C ARG A 175 9.54 8.62 24.13
N LEU A 176 9.76 9.72 23.40
CA LEU A 176 10.50 9.77 22.13
C LEU A 176 11.66 10.78 22.17
N PRO A 177 12.58 10.67 23.14
CA PRO A 177 13.67 11.63 23.27
C PRO A 177 14.57 11.64 22.04
N GLY A 178 14.75 12.85 21.46
CA GLY A 178 15.63 13.05 20.31
C GLY A 178 15.12 12.48 19.00
N LEU A 179 13.84 12.11 18.85
CA LEU A 179 13.24 11.76 17.55
C LEU A 179 13.30 12.98 16.62
N THR A 180 13.71 12.77 15.38
CA THR A 180 13.86 13.82 14.36
C THR A 180 13.00 13.56 13.12
N ALA A 181 12.69 14.62 12.36
CA ALA A 181 11.99 14.49 11.09
C ALA A 181 12.77 13.65 10.07
N ALA A 182 14.09 13.77 10.04
CA ALA A 182 14.96 13.06 9.09
C ALA A 182 14.85 11.53 9.22
N GLU A 183 14.63 11.01 10.42
CA GLU A 183 14.47 9.57 10.66
C GLU A 183 13.12 9.03 10.18
N LEU A 184 12.14 9.93 10.01
CA LEU A 184 10.78 9.59 9.57
C LEU A 184 10.59 9.78 8.07
N GLU A 185 11.54 10.41 7.38
CA GLU A 185 11.49 10.65 5.94
C GLU A 185 11.65 9.32 5.19
N ASN A 186 10.69 8.97 4.33
CA ASN A 186 10.63 7.69 3.61
C ASN A 186 10.75 6.45 4.52
N ALA A 187 10.30 6.56 5.78
CA ALA A 187 10.37 5.49 6.76
C ALA A 187 9.00 5.14 7.34
N SER A 188 8.92 3.95 7.93
CA SER A 188 7.78 3.56 8.76
C SER A 188 7.92 4.16 10.14
N LEU A 189 6.93 4.96 10.57
CA LEU A 189 6.87 5.46 11.94
C LEU A 189 6.95 4.32 12.96
N HIS A 190 6.14 3.29 12.79
CA HIS A 190 6.08 2.16 13.72
C HIS A 190 7.40 1.39 13.78
N ARG A 191 8.09 1.25 12.64
CA ARG A 191 9.42 0.62 12.60
C ARG A 191 10.46 1.45 13.36
N VAL A 192 10.48 2.76 13.15
CA VAL A 192 11.39 3.67 13.89
C VAL A 192 11.10 3.62 15.38
N LEU A 193 9.82 3.61 15.79
CA LEU A 193 9.44 3.48 17.20
C LEU A 193 9.92 2.16 17.81
N ALA A 194 9.76 1.05 17.09
CA ALA A 194 10.19 -0.27 17.54
C ALA A 194 11.72 -0.39 17.64
N GLU A 195 12.44 0.01 16.58
CA GLU A 195 13.89 -0.17 16.49
C GLU A 195 14.67 0.77 17.42
N ARG A 196 14.20 2.02 17.57
CA ARG A 196 14.94 3.03 18.33
C ARG A 196 14.50 3.13 19.78
N PHE A 197 13.22 2.96 20.05
CA PHE A 197 12.64 3.18 21.39
C PHE A 197 12.10 1.90 22.03
N GLY A 198 12.09 0.77 21.31
CA GLY A 198 11.52 -0.50 21.82
C GLY A 198 10.00 -0.45 21.95
N ILE A 199 9.33 0.52 21.29
CA ILE A 199 7.89 0.71 21.41
C ILE A 199 7.20 0.02 20.24
N HIS A 200 6.44 -1.04 20.54
CA HIS A 200 5.74 -1.84 19.54
C HIS A 200 4.25 -1.52 19.52
N PRO A 201 3.63 -1.24 18.36
CA PRO A 201 2.18 -1.08 18.26
C PRO A 201 1.45 -2.34 18.72
N GLY A 202 0.50 -2.18 19.64
CA GLY A 202 -0.32 -3.27 20.18
C GLY A 202 -1.70 -3.32 19.55
N GLY A 203 -2.40 -2.20 19.52
CA GLY A 203 -3.75 -2.10 19.01
C GLY A 203 -4.29 -0.69 19.05
N GLY A 204 -5.59 -0.54 18.80
CA GLY A 204 -6.20 0.78 18.84
C GLY A 204 -7.65 0.76 18.35
N ARG A 205 -8.28 1.93 18.42
CA ARG A 205 -9.63 2.15 17.92
C ARG A 205 -9.58 3.08 16.71
N HIS A 206 -10.24 2.68 15.64
CA HIS A 206 -10.26 3.44 14.41
C HIS A 206 -11.69 3.82 14.02
N HIS A 207 -11.88 5.04 13.55
CA HIS A 207 -13.14 5.55 13.01
C HIS A 207 -12.93 5.95 11.55
N ILE A 208 -13.82 5.51 10.67
CA ILE A 208 -13.81 5.86 9.26
C ILE A 208 -15.01 6.75 8.98
N ARG A 209 -14.79 7.90 8.35
CA ARG A 209 -15.82 8.84 7.94
C ARG A 209 -15.58 9.31 6.52
N ALA A 210 -16.65 9.62 5.79
CA ALA A 210 -16.59 10.40 4.57
C ALA A 210 -16.61 11.88 4.94
N VAL A 211 -15.67 12.65 4.36
CA VAL A 211 -15.58 14.10 4.54
C VAL A 211 -15.35 14.78 3.21
N ALA A 212 -15.76 16.06 3.08
CA ALA A 212 -15.42 16.84 1.91
C ALA A 212 -14.00 17.43 2.06
N ALA A 213 -13.26 17.50 0.96
CA ALA A 213 -11.96 18.16 0.92
C ALA A 213 -12.16 19.67 1.04
N ASP A 214 -11.64 20.29 2.10
CA ASP A 214 -11.42 21.74 2.16
C ASP A 214 -10.20 22.13 1.31
N GLU A 215 -9.89 23.40 1.24
CA GLU A 215 -8.80 23.91 0.41
C GLU A 215 -7.42 23.34 0.81
N PRO A 216 -7.02 23.26 2.10
CA PRO A 216 -5.79 22.59 2.53
C PRO A 216 -5.72 21.11 2.14
N LEU A 217 -6.78 20.35 2.36
CA LEU A 217 -6.85 18.93 2.00
C LEU A 217 -6.82 18.73 0.48
N ALA A 218 -7.53 19.58 -0.27
CA ALA A 218 -7.53 19.56 -1.74
C ALA A 218 -6.12 19.78 -2.30
N GLN A 219 -5.40 20.76 -1.77
CA GLN A 219 -4.02 21.03 -2.13
C GLN A 219 -3.08 19.88 -1.71
N ALA A 220 -3.22 19.37 -0.48
CA ALA A 220 -2.38 18.30 0.05
C ALA A 220 -2.53 16.99 -0.75
N LEU A 221 -3.73 16.65 -1.21
CA LEU A 221 -4.04 15.42 -1.94
C LEU A 221 -4.11 15.58 -3.45
N GLN A 222 -4.04 16.82 -3.97
CA GLN A 222 -4.20 17.14 -5.41
C GLN A 222 -5.56 16.69 -5.97
N VAL A 223 -6.61 17.00 -5.23
CA VAL A 223 -8.01 16.80 -5.63
C VAL A 223 -8.74 18.14 -5.75
N ALA A 224 -9.93 18.15 -6.30
CA ALA A 224 -10.76 19.36 -6.28
C ALA A 224 -11.32 19.64 -4.87
N VAL A 225 -11.53 20.91 -4.55
CA VAL A 225 -12.26 21.28 -3.31
C VAL A 225 -13.65 20.64 -3.34
N ASN A 226 -14.13 20.20 -2.20
CA ASN A 226 -15.35 19.41 -2.01
C ASN A 226 -15.31 17.98 -2.56
N SER A 227 -14.17 17.50 -3.05
CA SER A 227 -14.01 16.07 -3.37
C SER A 227 -14.31 15.21 -2.14
N PRO A 228 -15.04 14.10 -2.27
CA PRO A 228 -15.26 13.19 -1.15
C PRO A 228 -13.95 12.48 -0.78
N LEU A 229 -13.57 12.52 0.48
CA LEU A 229 -12.40 11.82 1.02
C LEU A 229 -12.83 10.77 2.04
N LEU A 230 -12.10 9.68 2.14
CA LEU A 230 -12.19 8.77 3.28
C LEU A 230 -11.19 9.23 4.35
N MET A 231 -11.72 9.65 5.49
CA MET A 231 -10.95 10.02 6.67
C MET A 231 -10.91 8.84 7.63
N LEU A 232 -9.71 8.43 8.02
CA LEU A 232 -9.46 7.47 9.09
C LEU A 232 -8.84 8.22 10.26
N GLN A 233 -9.54 8.25 11.38
CA GLN A 233 -9.06 8.78 12.65
C GLN A 233 -8.90 7.65 13.64
N GLY A 234 -7.84 7.66 14.44
CA GLY A 234 -7.60 6.60 15.37
C GLY A 234 -6.71 6.99 16.54
N GLU A 235 -6.88 6.22 17.61
CA GLU A 235 -5.99 6.15 18.75
C GLU A 235 -5.25 4.82 18.69
N GLY A 236 -3.93 4.85 18.83
CA GLY A 236 -3.05 3.68 18.88
C GLY A 236 -2.43 3.53 20.26
N ARG A 237 -2.33 2.29 20.73
CA ARG A 237 -1.65 1.91 21.96
C ARG A 237 -0.54 0.94 21.64
N ASP A 238 0.46 0.87 22.48
CA ASP A 238 1.53 -0.12 22.37
C ASP A 238 1.12 -1.48 22.97
N THR A 239 2.04 -2.43 22.98
CA THR A 239 1.84 -3.76 23.54
C THR A 239 1.61 -3.78 25.05
N ASP A 240 1.96 -2.70 25.75
CA ASP A 240 1.75 -2.51 27.19
C ASP A 240 0.49 -1.68 27.49
N ASP A 241 -0.36 -1.48 26.47
CA ASP A 241 -1.59 -0.66 26.52
C ASP A 241 -1.36 0.83 26.82
N ALA A 242 -0.12 1.32 26.71
CA ALA A 242 0.17 2.74 26.90
C ALA A 242 -0.15 3.54 25.62
N PRO A 243 -0.62 4.80 25.73
CA PRO A 243 -0.89 5.64 24.59
C PRO A 243 0.35 5.82 23.69
N LEU A 244 0.20 5.52 22.39
CA LEU A 244 1.29 5.54 21.42
C LEU A 244 1.15 6.66 20.38
N GLU A 245 0.01 6.73 19.74
CA GLU A 245 -0.26 7.72 18.70
C GLU A 245 -1.73 8.08 18.64
N TRP A 246 -2.01 9.32 18.29
CA TRP A 246 -3.32 9.79 17.83
C TRP A 246 -3.16 10.28 16.42
N PHE A 247 -3.95 9.78 15.46
CA PHE A 247 -3.77 10.14 14.07
C PHE A 247 -5.06 10.43 13.33
N THR A 248 -4.95 11.28 12.32
CA THR A 248 -5.98 11.48 11.30
C THR A 248 -5.34 11.36 9.94
N THR A 249 -5.90 10.52 9.10
CA THR A 249 -5.42 10.29 7.74
C THR A 249 -6.56 10.51 6.76
N TRP A 250 -6.34 11.39 5.79
CA TRP A 250 -7.24 11.60 4.66
C TRP A 250 -6.69 10.88 3.44
N HIS A 251 -7.54 10.11 2.78
CA HIS A 251 -7.16 9.25 1.67
C HIS A 251 -7.74 9.76 0.37
N HIS A 252 -6.91 9.74 -0.67
CA HIS A 252 -7.33 10.11 -2.02
C HIS A 252 -8.42 9.14 -2.51
N PRO A 253 -9.59 9.63 -2.99
CA PRO A 253 -10.77 8.81 -3.24
C PRO A 253 -10.55 7.74 -4.32
N ASP A 254 -9.81 8.08 -5.38
CA ASP A 254 -9.59 7.19 -6.52
C ASP A 254 -8.36 6.29 -6.38
N LYS A 255 -7.53 6.52 -5.35
CA LYS A 255 -6.22 5.83 -5.23
C LYS A 255 -6.13 4.90 -4.05
N LEU A 256 -7.02 5.01 -3.07
CA LEU A 256 -7.03 4.14 -1.90
C LEU A 256 -8.45 3.73 -1.52
N ALA A 257 -8.66 2.43 -1.36
CA ALA A 257 -9.90 1.84 -0.86
C ALA A 257 -9.62 1.09 0.45
N PHE A 258 -10.59 1.12 1.37
CA PHE A 258 -10.54 0.29 2.56
C PHE A 258 -11.10 -1.09 2.25
N GLU A 259 -10.36 -2.12 2.66
CA GLU A 259 -10.79 -3.50 2.60
C GLU A 259 -11.01 -4.03 4.02
N VAL A 260 -12.16 -4.63 4.24
CA VAL A 260 -12.52 -5.25 5.52
C VAL A 260 -12.86 -6.71 5.23
N ASP A 261 -12.07 -7.63 5.78
CA ASP A 261 -12.37 -9.05 5.70
C ASP A 261 -13.44 -9.39 6.73
N VAL A 262 -14.55 -9.95 6.24
CA VAL A 262 -15.63 -10.44 7.09
C VAL A 262 -15.62 -11.96 7.06
N SER A 263 -15.29 -12.61 8.18
CA SER A 263 -15.38 -14.05 8.34
C SER A 263 -16.50 -14.41 9.33
N ARG A 264 -17.14 -15.56 9.12
CA ARG A 264 -18.17 -16.09 10.03
C ARG A 264 -17.63 -16.42 11.42
N ASP A 265 -16.39 -16.85 11.46
CA ASP A 265 -15.70 -17.27 12.68
C ASP A 265 -14.48 -16.35 12.83
N GLY A 266 -14.41 -15.55 13.90
CA GLY A 266 -13.36 -14.54 14.13
C GLY A 266 -11.89 -15.02 14.05
N GLU A 267 -11.65 -16.30 13.71
CA GLU A 267 -10.33 -16.94 13.60
C GLU A 267 -9.68 -16.85 12.20
N SER A 268 -10.38 -16.31 11.20
CA SER A 268 -9.95 -16.45 9.79
C SER A 268 -8.78 -15.56 9.36
N LEU A 269 -8.42 -14.55 10.13
CA LEU A 269 -7.35 -13.60 9.77
C LEU A 269 -5.94 -14.19 9.83
N ALA A 270 -5.69 -15.14 10.74
CA ALA A 270 -4.36 -15.73 10.90
C ALA A 270 -4.03 -16.78 9.82
N ARG A 271 -5.03 -17.49 9.29
CA ARG A 271 -4.82 -18.58 8.30
C ARG A 271 -4.55 -18.09 6.87
N ARG A 272 -5.07 -16.92 6.47
CA ARG A 272 -4.89 -16.39 5.10
C ARG A 272 -3.49 -15.84 4.84
N VAL A 273 -2.76 -15.42 5.86
CA VAL A 273 -1.37 -14.94 5.71
C VAL A 273 -0.40 -16.05 5.28
N GLU A 274 -0.71 -17.32 5.59
CA GLU A 274 0.10 -18.46 5.12
C GLU A 274 -0.24 -18.89 3.68
N SER A 275 -1.46 -18.66 3.21
CA SER A 275 -1.89 -19.08 1.85
C SER A 275 -1.52 -18.09 0.75
N ASP A 276 -1.31 -16.82 1.06
CA ASP A 276 -0.91 -15.77 0.10
C ASP A 276 0.61 -15.68 -0.13
N ARG A 277 1.39 -16.56 0.48
CA ARG A 277 2.77 -16.78 0.03
C ARG A 277 2.71 -17.43 -1.33
N LEU A 278 2.88 -16.61 -2.37
CA LEU A 278 3.09 -17.11 -3.74
C LEU A 278 4.13 -18.24 -3.71
N PRO A 279 3.83 -19.44 -4.26
CA PRO A 279 4.83 -20.49 -4.36
C PRO A 279 5.98 -19.97 -5.20
N ALA A 280 7.20 -20.11 -4.69
CA ALA A 280 8.41 -19.85 -5.45
C ALA A 280 8.31 -20.57 -6.79
N ALA A 281 8.52 -19.85 -7.89
CA ALA A 281 8.45 -20.36 -9.24
C ALA A 281 9.42 -21.56 -9.37
N GLY A 282 8.88 -22.77 -9.52
CA GLY A 282 9.70 -23.92 -9.83
C GLY A 282 9.32 -25.27 -9.22
N SER A 283 8.24 -25.40 -8.45
CA SER A 283 7.82 -26.72 -7.95
C SER A 283 6.42 -27.08 -8.43
N THR A 284 6.34 -28.12 -9.25
CA THR A 284 5.09 -28.82 -9.57
C THR A 284 4.42 -29.28 -8.28
N PRO A 285 3.09 -29.03 -8.09
CA PRO A 285 2.42 -29.44 -6.87
C PRO A 285 2.31 -30.98 -6.84
N LYS A 286 3.11 -31.63 -6.02
CA LYS A 286 2.80 -32.98 -5.55
C LYS A 286 1.53 -32.88 -4.70
N LYS A 287 0.45 -33.49 -5.18
CA LYS A 287 -0.80 -33.70 -4.43
C LYS A 287 -0.45 -34.34 -3.07
N ARG A 288 -0.44 -33.53 -2.00
CA ARG A 288 -0.44 -34.04 -0.64
C ARG A 288 -1.85 -34.57 -0.36
N PRO A 289 -2.00 -35.77 0.21
CA PRO A 289 -3.28 -36.23 0.70
C PRO A 289 -3.74 -35.25 1.77
N ALA A 290 -5.01 -34.84 1.71
CA ALA A 290 -5.65 -34.06 2.73
C ALA A 290 -5.43 -34.77 4.08
N ALA A 291 -4.71 -34.13 5.01
CA ALA A 291 -4.66 -34.58 6.38
C ALA A 291 -6.10 -34.48 6.90
N GLN A 292 -6.73 -35.65 7.06
CA GLN A 292 -7.96 -35.75 7.86
C GLN A 292 -7.57 -35.30 9.27
N VAL A 293 -7.93 -34.06 9.62
CA VAL A 293 -7.91 -33.60 11.00
C VAL A 293 -8.88 -34.52 11.73
N ASP A 294 -8.34 -35.33 12.63
CA ASP A 294 -9.16 -36.25 13.41
C ASP A 294 -10.01 -35.41 14.39
N ARG A 295 -11.22 -35.11 13.95
CA ARG A 295 -12.21 -34.36 14.75
C ARG A 295 -12.37 -34.91 16.16
N ARG A 296 -12.07 -36.18 16.33
CA ARG A 296 -12.16 -36.85 17.64
C ARG A 296 -11.04 -36.39 18.60
N GLN A 297 -9.80 -36.24 18.08
CA GLN A 297 -8.69 -35.71 18.88
C GLN A 297 -8.88 -34.23 19.24
N GLU A 298 -9.49 -33.47 18.33
CA GLU A 298 -9.76 -32.04 18.59
C GLU A 298 -10.88 -31.85 19.63
N LEU A 299 -11.94 -32.68 19.60
CA LEU A 299 -12.98 -32.70 20.63
C LEU A 299 -12.42 -33.15 21.99
N GLU A 300 -11.57 -34.17 22.04
CA GLU A 300 -10.92 -34.61 23.28
C GLU A 300 -10.01 -33.52 23.88
N ARG A 301 -9.35 -32.72 23.06
CA ARG A 301 -8.59 -31.56 23.54
C ARG A 301 -9.47 -30.45 24.10
N ILE A 302 -10.58 -30.16 23.48
CA ILE A 302 -11.54 -29.15 23.93
C ILE A 302 -12.15 -29.58 25.25
N ASP A 303 -12.54 -30.84 25.38
CA ASP A 303 -13.09 -31.42 26.66
C ASP A 303 -12.05 -31.38 27.79
N ALA A 304 -10.80 -31.67 27.51
CA ALA A 304 -9.72 -31.58 28.49
C ALA A 304 -9.48 -30.12 28.97
N MET A 305 -9.53 -29.15 28.05
CA MET A 305 -9.41 -27.72 28.37
C MET A 305 -10.61 -27.23 29.19
N ALA A 306 -11.83 -27.66 28.87
CA ALA A 306 -13.03 -27.32 29.61
C ALA A 306 -12.99 -27.89 31.04
N ALA A 307 -12.53 -29.13 31.23
CA ALA A 307 -12.35 -29.74 32.53
C ALA A 307 -11.29 -29.01 33.38
N ALA A 308 -10.17 -28.63 32.79
CA ALA A 308 -9.13 -27.86 33.50
C ALA A 308 -9.62 -26.48 33.94
N LEU A 309 -10.39 -25.78 33.09
CA LEU A 309 -10.99 -24.49 33.42
C LEU A 309 -12.01 -24.63 34.57
N ALA A 310 -12.85 -25.64 34.53
CA ALA A 310 -13.82 -25.93 35.60
C ALA A 310 -13.13 -26.19 36.94
N GLN A 311 -12.01 -26.95 36.97
CA GLN A 311 -11.21 -27.17 38.17
C GLN A 311 -10.56 -25.86 38.67
N ALA A 312 -10.03 -25.02 37.79
CA ALA A 312 -9.47 -23.73 38.19
C ALA A 312 -10.52 -22.80 38.82
N ILE A 313 -11.71 -22.74 38.24
CA ILE A 313 -12.84 -21.98 38.80
C ILE A 313 -13.27 -22.53 40.17
N ALA A 314 -13.31 -23.85 40.33
CA ALA A 314 -13.65 -24.48 41.62
C ALA A 314 -12.64 -24.14 42.72
N LYS A 315 -11.32 -24.15 42.39
CA LYS A 315 -10.25 -23.75 43.32
C LYS A 315 -10.34 -22.27 43.72
N LEU A 316 -10.64 -21.36 42.75
CA LEU A 316 -10.85 -19.94 43.05
C LEU A 316 -12.05 -19.70 43.96
N LYS A 317 -13.15 -20.44 43.79
CA LYS A 317 -14.33 -20.36 44.67
C LYS A 317 -14.07 -20.88 46.08
N GLN A 318 -13.23 -21.90 46.24
CA GLN A 318 -12.83 -22.42 47.55
C GLN A 318 -11.87 -21.49 48.28
N GLY A 319 -10.93 -20.82 47.54
CA GLY A 319 -10.02 -19.84 48.13
C GLY A 319 -10.65 -18.49 48.48
N ALA A 320 -11.84 -18.19 47.95
CA ALA A 320 -12.59 -16.98 48.31
C ALA A 320 -13.56 -17.16 49.50
N ALA A 321 -13.68 -18.36 50.02
CA ALA A 321 -14.55 -18.71 51.17
C ALA A 321 -13.76 -18.98 52.47
N SER A 322 -12.45 -18.79 52.46
CA SER A 322 -11.53 -18.81 53.62
C SER A 322 -10.99 -17.41 53.86
#